data_508991ccfd290782e987cac97c0a0020
#
_entry.id   508991ccfd290782e987cac97c0a0020
#
_cell.length_a   1.000
_cell.length_b   1.000
_cell.length_c   1.000
_cell.angle_alpha   90.00
_cell.angle_beta   90.00
_cell.angle_gamma   90.00
#
_symmetry.space_group_name_H-M   'P 1'
#
loop_
_entity.id
_entity.type
_entity.pdbx_description
1 polymer ?
#
loop_
_entity_poly.entity_id
_entity_poly.type
_entity_poly.pdbx_seq_one_letter_code
_entity_poly.pdbx_strand_id
1 'polypeptide(L)'
;MFIMIGEIREPVAAAMALRCALTGHLVLTSIHASSAHSAITRMIELGVSETQLMEMLVGVSCQRLVSLKNQKGRMCIYEVLLPEQLAQLRQGQMPDHFIPLQQRLDDLLLKNRITHKQWDAVGL
;
A
#
# COMPACT_ATOMS: atom_id res chain seq x y z
N MET A 1 11.27 -19.53 6.03
CA MET A 1 10.27 -19.39 7.09
C MET A 1 9.44 -18.14 6.86
N PHE A 2 8.22 -18.18 7.29
CA PHE A 2 7.24 -17.12 7.12
C PHE A 2 6.96 -16.49 8.49
N ILE A 3 6.97 -15.15 8.56
CA ILE A 3 6.72 -14.40 9.79
C ILE A 3 5.61 -13.40 9.54
N MET A 4 4.64 -13.34 10.44
CA MET A 4 3.57 -12.36 10.40
C MET A 4 3.71 -11.40 11.58
N ILE A 5 3.75 -10.10 11.26
CA ILE A 5 3.73 -9.02 12.25
C ILE A 5 2.39 -8.29 12.06
N GLY A 6 1.60 -8.20 13.15
CA GLY A 6 0.25 -7.66 13.06
C GLY A 6 0.20 -6.23 12.53
N GLU A 7 1.02 -5.35 13.05
CA GLU A 7 1.10 -3.95 12.61
C GLU A 7 2.43 -3.32 13.04
N ILE A 8 2.99 -2.51 12.16
CA ILE A 8 4.19 -1.71 12.46
C ILE A 8 3.75 -0.29 12.81
N ARG A 9 4.02 0.13 14.05
CA ARG A 9 3.71 1.48 14.55
C ARG A 9 4.95 2.23 15.02
N GLU A 10 6.00 1.53 15.39
CA GLU A 10 7.16 2.07 16.07
C GLU A 10 8.47 1.67 15.40
N PRO A 11 9.56 2.44 15.59
CA PRO A 11 10.85 2.15 14.99
C PRO A 11 11.38 0.76 15.31
N VAL A 12 11.17 0.25 16.52
CA VAL A 12 11.63 -1.08 16.93
C VAL A 12 10.99 -2.17 16.07
N ALA A 13 9.67 -2.10 15.86
CA ALA A 13 8.95 -3.07 15.03
C ALA A 13 9.40 -3.00 13.57
N ALA A 14 9.62 -1.80 13.04
CA ALA A 14 10.10 -1.60 11.68
C ALA A 14 11.50 -2.22 11.49
N ALA A 15 12.41 -1.98 12.44
CA ALA A 15 13.75 -2.54 12.41
C ALA A 15 13.75 -4.07 12.49
N MET A 16 12.89 -4.64 13.35
CA MET A 16 12.74 -6.09 13.48
C MET A 16 12.21 -6.74 12.20
N ALA A 17 11.20 -6.11 11.57
CA ALA A 17 10.64 -6.60 10.32
C ALA A 17 11.73 -6.67 9.23
N LEU A 18 12.51 -5.60 9.08
CA LEU A 18 13.60 -5.57 8.10
C LEU A 18 14.67 -6.61 8.42
N ARG A 19 15.06 -6.74 9.69
CA ARG A 19 16.05 -7.73 10.11
C ARG A 19 15.59 -9.15 9.77
N CYS A 20 14.34 -9.48 10.04
CA CYS A 20 13.78 -10.79 9.69
C CYS A 20 13.83 -11.03 8.18
N ALA A 21 13.50 -10.03 7.38
CA ALA A 21 13.59 -10.14 5.93
C ALA A 21 15.03 -10.33 5.44
N LEU A 22 15.97 -9.59 6.00
CA LEU A 22 17.40 -9.69 5.67
C LEU A 22 17.99 -11.05 6.02
N THR A 23 17.42 -11.75 7.00
CA THR A 23 17.87 -13.09 7.42
C THR A 23 17.13 -14.22 6.69
N GLY A 24 16.43 -13.92 5.60
CA GLY A 24 15.86 -14.93 4.71
C GLY A 24 14.41 -15.30 5.00
N HIS A 25 13.71 -14.57 5.86
CA HIS A 25 12.32 -14.82 6.16
C HIS A 25 11.41 -14.00 5.23
N LEU A 26 10.29 -14.58 4.81
CA LEU A 26 9.21 -13.81 4.19
C LEU A 26 8.39 -13.17 5.31
N VAL A 27 8.36 -11.85 5.34
CA VAL A 27 7.64 -11.08 6.35
C VAL A 27 6.36 -10.49 5.76
N LEU A 28 5.24 -10.75 6.40
CA LEU A 28 3.97 -10.08 6.11
C LEU A 28 3.63 -9.17 7.29
N THR A 29 3.30 -7.93 6.97
CA THR A 29 2.91 -6.96 7.99
C THR A 29 1.93 -5.93 7.43
N SER A 30 1.31 -5.18 8.32
CA SER A 30 0.51 -4.02 7.96
C SER A 30 1.13 -2.75 8.54
N ILE A 31 0.84 -1.64 7.90
CA ILE A 31 1.26 -0.31 8.34
C ILE A 31 0.18 0.69 7.94
N HIS A 32 -0.04 1.70 8.79
CA HIS A 32 -1.04 2.72 8.53
C HIS A 32 -0.50 3.73 7.52
N ALA A 33 -1.13 3.77 6.34
CA ALA A 33 -0.72 4.66 5.26
C ALA A 33 -1.90 4.92 4.31
N SER A 34 -1.87 6.03 3.61
CA SER A 34 -2.93 6.44 2.69
C SER A 34 -2.74 5.89 1.27
N SER A 35 -1.54 5.44 0.93
CA SER A 35 -1.20 4.88 -0.37
C SER A 35 -0.07 3.86 -0.24
N ALA A 36 0.17 3.08 -1.28
CA ALA A 36 1.30 2.15 -1.31
C ALA A 36 2.65 2.89 -1.20
N HIS A 37 2.77 4.02 -1.88
CA HIS A 37 3.98 4.85 -1.80
C HIS A 37 4.18 5.42 -0.39
N SER A 38 3.11 5.94 0.24
CA SER A 38 3.21 6.50 1.59
C SER A 38 3.53 5.43 2.65
N ALA A 39 3.17 4.17 2.40
CA ALA A 39 3.57 3.07 3.27
C ALA A 39 5.10 2.90 3.28
N ILE A 40 5.73 2.97 2.13
CA ILE A 40 7.20 2.95 1.99
C ILE A 40 7.81 4.14 2.73
N THR A 41 7.30 5.34 2.48
CA THR A 41 7.74 6.56 3.16
C THR A 41 7.63 6.43 4.68
N ARG A 42 6.51 5.88 5.16
CA ARG A 42 6.30 5.67 6.59
C ARG A 42 7.35 4.74 7.21
N MET A 43 7.73 3.67 6.51
CA MET A 43 8.79 2.78 6.97
C MET A 43 10.12 3.52 7.10
N ILE A 44 10.45 4.35 6.12
CA ILE A 44 11.67 5.17 6.14
C ILE A 44 11.65 6.18 7.31
N GLU A 45 10.51 6.83 7.53
CA GLU A 45 10.32 7.74 8.68
C GLU A 45 10.51 7.04 10.02
N LEU A 46 10.18 5.75 10.10
CA LEU A 46 10.42 4.93 11.30
C LEU A 46 11.88 4.50 11.45
N GLY A 47 12.77 4.95 10.58
CA GLY A 47 14.21 4.76 10.71
C GLY A 47 14.78 3.61 9.91
N VAL A 48 14.00 2.97 9.05
CA VAL A 48 14.46 1.88 8.18
C VAL A 48 15.29 2.46 7.04
N SER A 49 16.40 1.81 6.72
CA SER A 49 17.22 2.19 5.56
C SER A 49 16.41 2.02 4.27
N GLU A 50 16.29 3.10 3.51
CA GLU A 50 15.58 3.08 2.22
C GLU A 50 16.17 2.04 1.27
N THR A 51 17.49 2.00 1.15
CA THR A 51 18.18 1.05 0.27
C THR A 51 17.85 -0.40 0.64
N GLN A 52 17.97 -0.74 1.92
CA GLN A 52 17.68 -2.10 2.39
C GLN A 52 16.20 -2.45 2.26
N LEU A 53 15.32 -1.50 2.58
CA LEU A 53 13.88 -1.70 2.45
C LEU A 53 13.50 -2.01 1.00
N MET A 54 13.97 -1.20 0.05
CA MET A 54 13.65 -1.38 -1.37
C MET A 54 14.25 -2.66 -1.95
N GLU A 55 15.35 -3.14 -1.40
CA GLU A 55 15.91 -4.45 -1.79
C GLU A 55 15.07 -5.62 -1.27
N MET A 56 14.47 -5.47 -0.10
CA MET A 56 13.73 -6.54 0.56
C MET A 56 12.24 -6.58 0.22
N LEU A 57 11.65 -5.45 -0.20
CA LEU A 57 10.23 -5.39 -0.52
C LEU A 57 9.89 -6.28 -1.72
N VAL A 58 8.89 -7.12 -1.53
CA VAL A 58 8.33 -7.99 -2.56
C VAL A 58 7.01 -7.45 -3.08
N GLY A 59 6.32 -6.66 -2.30
CA GLY A 59 5.07 -6.03 -2.71
C GLY A 59 4.51 -5.14 -1.62
N VAL A 60 3.73 -4.15 -2.03
CA VAL A 60 2.99 -3.26 -1.14
C VAL A 60 1.59 -3.11 -1.70
N SER A 61 0.59 -3.33 -0.86
CA SER A 61 -0.81 -3.15 -1.23
C SER A 61 -1.45 -2.13 -0.31
N CYS A 62 -2.22 -1.23 -0.87
CA CYS A 62 -3.06 -0.29 -0.12
C CYS A 62 -4.50 -0.43 -0.58
N GLN A 63 -5.43 -0.43 0.38
CA GLN A 63 -6.83 -0.69 0.07
C GLN A 63 -7.76 0.26 0.81
N ARG A 64 -8.94 0.45 0.24
CA ARG A 64 -10.05 1.23 0.80
C ARG A 64 -11.36 0.51 0.59
N LEU A 65 -12.25 0.61 1.56
CA LEU A 65 -13.63 0.15 1.43
C LEU A 65 -14.50 1.34 1.04
N VAL A 66 -15.26 1.17 -0.02
CA VAL A 66 -16.14 2.22 -0.57
C VAL A 66 -17.58 1.75 -0.56
N SER A 67 -18.48 2.56 -0.01
CA SER A 67 -19.92 2.29 -0.06
C SER A 67 -20.45 2.48 -1.48
N LEU A 68 -21.23 1.52 -1.96
CA LEU A 68 -21.79 1.54 -3.29
C LEU A 68 -23.17 2.23 -3.30
N LYS A 69 -23.50 2.86 -4.44
CA LYS A 69 -24.80 3.48 -4.68
C LYS A 69 -25.89 2.41 -4.70
N ASN A 70 -26.96 2.66 -3.95
CA ASN A 70 -28.15 1.80 -3.90
C ASN A 70 -27.89 0.34 -3.53
N GLN A 71 -26.77 0.05 -2.87
CA GLN A 71 -26.43 -1.29 -2.43
C GLN A 71 -26.04 -1.28 -0.95
N LYS A 72 -26.35 -2.38 -0.26
CA LYS A 72 -25.83 -2.64 1.08
C LYS A 72 -24.43 -3.22 0.94
N GLY A 73 -23.54 -2.85 1.87
CA GLY A 73 -22.16 -3.32 1.88
C GLY A 73 -21.20 -2.37 1.19
N ARG A 74 -19.98 -2.81 1.04
CA ARG A 74 -18.88 -2.01 0.52
C ARG A 74 -18.09 -2.79 -0.52
N MET A 75 -17.47 -2.05 -1.41
CA MET A 75 -16.52 -2.59 -2.38
C MET A 75 -15.11 -2.22 -1.96
N CYS A 76 -14.19 -3.16 -2.08
CA CYS A 76 -12.77 -2.89 -1.86
C CYS A 76 -12.14 -2.39 -3.15
N ILE A 77 -11.53 -1.22 -3.09
CA ILE A 77 -10.60 -0.76 -4.13
C ILE A 77 -9.18 -0.87 -3.59
N TYR A 78 -8.22 -1.09 -4.46
CA TYR A 78 -6.84 -1.30 -4.04
C TYR A 78 -5.85 -0.81 -5.08
N GLU A 79 -4.65 -0.50 -4.62
CA GLU A 79 -3.47 -0.31 -5.46
C GLU A 79 -2.36 -1.23 -4.98
N VAL A 80 -1.53 -1.72 -5.89
CA VAL A 80 -0.47 -2.68 -5.58
C VAL A 80 0.81 -2.28 -6.32
N LEU A 81 1.91 -2.26 -5.58
CA LEU A 81 3.25 -2.19 -6.15
C LEU A 81 3.88 -3.57 -6.06
N LEU A 82 4.12 -4.19 -7.19
CA LEU A 82 4.79 -5.48 -7.32
C LEU A 82 6.30 -5.29 -7.57
N PRO A 83 7.11 -6.36 -7.58
CA PRO A 83 8.56 -6.20 -7.70
C PRO A 83 9.02 -5.35 -8.88
N GLU A 84 8.37 -5.46 -10.03
CA GLU A 84 8.67 -4.68 -11.21
C GLU A 84 8.46 -3.17 -11.00
N GLN A 85 7.30 -2.81 -10.44
CA GLN A 85 6.98 -1.43 -10.12
C GLN A 85 7.84 -0.87 -8.99
N LEU A 86 8.17 -1.70 -8.00
CA LEU A 86 9.10 -1.31 -6.94
C LEU A 86 10.49 -1.01 -7.49
N ALA A 87 10.97 -1.81 -8.44
CA ALA A 87 12.24 -1.58 -9.12
C ALA A 87 12.24 -0.25 -9.90
N GLN A 88 11.14 0.06 -10.58
CA GLN A 88 10.99 1.33 -11.29
C GLN A 88 10.98 2.53 -10.33
N LEU A 89 10.27 2.43 -9.22
CA LEU A 89 10.29 3.47 -8.17
C LEU A 89 11.69 3.69 -7.62
N ARG A 90 12.43 2.62 -7.38
CA ARG A 90 13.82 2.69 -6.91
C ARG A 90 14.73 3.46 -7.87
N GLN A 91 14.44 3.41 -9.17
CA GLN A 91 15.15 4.13 -10.21
C GLN A 91 14.62 5.55 -10.44
N GLY A 92 13.65 5.99 -9.65
CA GLY A 92 13.02 7.30 -9.78
C GLY A 92 12.05 7.40 -10.96
N GLN A 93 11.57 6.26 -11.47
CA GLN A 93 10.64 6.20 -12.59
C GLN A 93 9.20 6.05 -12.09
N MET A 94 8.24 6.52 -12.90
CA MET A 94 6.83 6.22 -12.65
C MET A 94 6.58 4.74 -12.97
N PRO A 95 5.94 3.99 -12.06
CA PRO A 95 5.68 2.58 -12.30
C PRO A 95 4.73 2.33 -13.46
N ASP A 96 5.11 1.43 -14.38
CA ASP A 96 4.27 0.99 -15.47
C ASP A 96 3.11 0.13 -14.95
N HIS A 97 1.95 0.24 -15.61
CA HIS A 97 0.77 -0.56 -15.28
C HIS A 97 0.28 -0.42 -13.82
N PHE A 98 0.74 0.61 -13.13
CA PHE A 98 0.26 0.92 -11.78
C PHE A 98 -1.04 1.71 -11.86
N ILE A 99 -2.07 1.21 -11.19
CA ILE A 99 -3.39 1.88 -11.12
C ILE A 99 -3.56 2.42 -9.70
N PRO A 100 -3.43 3.73 -9.49
CA PRO A 100 -3.59 4.32 -8.16
C PRO A 100 -5.04 4.23 -7.66
N LEU A 101 -5.21 4.27 -6.34
CA LEU A 101 -6.52 4.26 -5.70
C LEU A 101 -7.44 5.34 -6.25
N GLN A 102 -6.92 6.53 -6.51
CA GLN A 102 -7.70 7.64 -7.07
C GLN A 102 -8.35 7.26 -8.39
N GLN A 103 -7.60 6.64 -9.29
CA GLN A 103 -8.12 6.20 -10.59
C GLN A 103 -9.23 5.15 -10.42
N ARG A 104 -9.04 4.20 -9.51
CA ARG A 104 -10.08 3.20 -9.23
C ARG A 104 -11.36 3.83 -8.66
N LEU A 105 -11.21 4.82 -7.80
CA LEU A 105 -12.33 5.56 -7.24
C LEU A 105 -13.06 6.37 -8.32
N ASP A 106 -12.31 7.05 -9.18
CA ASP A 106 -12.85 7.82 -10.29
C ASP A 106 -13.61 6.94 -11.28
N ASP A 107 -13.09 5.75 -11.56
CA ASP A 107 -13.75 4.77 -12.42
C ASP A 107 -15.12 4.34 -11.87
N LEU A 108 -15.23 4.17 -10.54
CA LEU A 108 -16.52 3.87 -9.92
C LEU A 108 -17.52 5.00 -10.09
N LEU A 109 -17.06 6.23 -9.99
CA LEU A 109 -17.91 7.41 -10.22
C LEU A 109 -18.37 7.49 -11.68
N LEU A 110 -17.46 7.31 -12.63
CA LEU A 110 -17.75 7.31 -14.07
C LEU A 110 -18.73 6.20 -14.46
N LYS A 111 -18.62 5.03 -13.85
CA LYS A 111 -19.52 3.89 -14.07
C LYS A 111 -20.83 4.01 -13.29
N ASN A 112 -21.07 5.14 -12.63
CA ASN A 112 -22.26 5.39 -11.82
C ASN A 112 -22.49 4.34 -10.71
N ARG A 113 -21.40 3.78 -10.17
CA ARG A 113 -21.43 2.81 -9.07
C ARG A 113 -21.45 3.48 -7.69
N ILE A 114 -20.99 4.73 -7.63
CA ILE A 114 -20.97 5.58 -6.43
C ILE A 114 -21.50 6.97 -6.77
N THR A 115 -21.94 7.71 -5.74
CA THR A 115 -22.32 9.12 -5.85
C THR A 115 -21.12 10.02 -5.61
N HIS A 116 -21.21 11.30 -6.02
CA HIS A 116 -20.18 12.30 -5.68
C HIS A 116 -19.95 12.40 -4.17
N LYS A 117 -21.03 12.31 -3.38
CA LYS A 117 -20.92 12.33 -1.92
C LYS A 117 -20.11 11.13 -1.39
N GLN A 118 -20.32 9.95 -1.97
CA GLN A 118 -19.54 8.75 -1.61
C GLN A 118 -18.08 8.88 -2.05
N TRP A 119 -17.86 9.47 -3.23
CA TRP A 119 -16.51 9.76 -3.73
C TRP A 119 -15.76 10.70 -2.78
N ASP A 120 -16.39 11.82 -2.38
CA ASP A 120 -15.81 12.77 -1.43
C ASP A 120 -15.51 12.14 -0.06
N ALA A 121 -16.38 11.24 0.39
CA ALA A 121 -16.27 10.62 1.70
C ALA A 121 -15.03 9.71 1.85
N VAL A 122 -14.46 9.22 0.75
CA VAL A 122 -13.26 8.36 0.79
C VAL A 122 -12.02 9.15 1.21
N GLY A 123 -11.92 10.42 0.82
CA GLY A 123 -10.85 11.32 1.27
C GLY A 123 -9.45 10.96 0.76
N LEU A 124 -9.35 10.54 -0.49
CA LEU A 124 -8.05 10.28 -1.12
C LEU A 124 -7.32 11.57 -1.50
#